data_31953f4502550d4b496232cffacc826e
#
_entry.id   31953f4502550d4b496232cffacc826e
#
_cell.length_a   1.000
_cell.length_b   1.000
_cell.length_c   1.000
_cell.angle_alpha   90.00
_cell.angle_beta   90.00
_cell.angle_gamma   90.00
#
_symmetry.space_group_name_H-M   'P 1'
#
loop_
_entity.id
_entity.type
_entity.pdbx_description
1 polymer ?
#
loop_
_entity_poly.entity_id
_entity_poly.type
_entity_poly.pdbx_seq_one_letter_code
_entity_poly.pdbx_strand_id
1 'polypeptide(L)'
;MTTYTPMLRPAPPRPAQDAESLLRRLDWHVVRRLDGLLQGDYRSLFTGQGYDLAEVREYQPEDDVRYMDWNVTARMDAPYVRQYIEDREITAWLLLDLSPSVDFGTANSRKRDLLVDFTGVLSRLLMRHGNKVGAMLFSTAVDEVLPARNGQMHALRLLHQLVREDRPVTGGSGRVTDLAAILDRAARTLRRRSLVFVVSDFISDSDWEPALGRLAQRHEVLSVWLTDPREEELPDVGPIVLEDAETGEQVYVDTRDRGFQERFQQLVWDRRYSVERVFARHGVDALRLSTDGNMVREISRFAYLRRESRRRRGSRTGALNQ
;
A
#
# COMPACT_ATOMS: atom_id res chain seq x y z
N MET A 1 -19.63 -5.41 44.69
CA MET A 1 -20.03 -4.81 43.42
C MET A 1 -18.90 -5.05 42.44
N THR A 2 -19.03 -6.03 41.58
CA THR A 2 -18.01 -6.39 40.57
C THR A 2 -18.06 -5.34 39.48
N THR A 3 -17.08 -4.46 39.48
CA THR A 3 -16.92 -3.42 38.46
C THR A 3 -16.56 -4.11 37.14
N TYR A 4 -17.48 -4.18 36.23
CA TYR A 4 -17.27 -4.69 34.86
C TYR A 4 -16.40 -3.68 34.14
N THR A 5 -15.13 -3.99 33.95
CA THR A 5 -14.21 -3.18 33.15
C THR A 5 -14.48 -3.50 31.69
N PRO A 6 -14.96 -2.56 30.87
CA PRO A 6 -15.20 -2.84 29.46
C PRO A 6 -13.85 -3.07 28.76
N MET A 7 -13.64 -4.27 28.23
CA MET A 7 -12.59 -4.50 27.25
C MET A 7 -13.03 -3.89 25.91
N LEU A 8 -12.18 -3.04 25.32
CA LEU A 8 -12.29 -2.71 23.91
C LEU A 8 -12.09 -4.00 23.10
N ARG A 9 -13.20 -4.65 22.75
CA ARG A 9 -13.12 -5.87 21.95
C ARG A 9 -12.75 -5.50 20.51
N PRO A 10 -11.75 -6.17 19.93
CA PRO A 10 -11.46 -6.03 18.52
C PRO A 10 -12.69 -6.43 17.68
N ALA A 11 -12.83 -5.85 16.50
CA ALA A 11 -13.86 -6.25 15.56
C ALA A 11 -13.77 -7.77 15.32
N PRO A 12 -14.92 -8.48 15.28
CA PRO A 12 -14.89 -9.91 15.02
C PRO A 12 -14.23 -10.19 13.67
N PRO A 13 -13.50 -11.31 13.54
CA PRO A 13 -12.98 -11.72 12.25
C PRO A 13 -14.12 -11.82 11.25
N ARG A 14 -13.89 -11.41 10.01
CA ARG A 14 -14.87 -11.70 8.96
C ARG A 14 -15.10 -13.20 8.90
N PRO A 15 -16.35 -13.64 8.67
CA PRO A 15 -16.61 -15.05 8.45
C PRO A 15 -15.70 -15.57 7.33
N ALA A 16 -15.17 -16.75 7.50
CA ALA A 16 -14.26 -17.39 6.55
C ALA A 16 -14.89 -17.36 5.14
N GLN A 17 -14.37 -16.51 4.28
CA GLN A 17 -14.75 -16.46 2.87
C GLN A 17 -13.66 -17.17 2.08
N ASP A 18 -14.06 -17.99 1.09
CA ASP A 18 -13.06 -18.52 0.18
C ASP A 18 -12.49 -17.41 -0.71
N ALA A 19 -11.27 -17.60 -1.17
CA ALA A 19 -10.56 -16.61 -1.98
C ALA A 19 -11.31 -16.28 -3.29
N GLU A 20 -12.09 -17.20 -3.81
CA GLU A 20 -12.86 -17.01 -5.04
C GLU A 20 -14.07 -16.11 -4.85
N SER A 21 -14.85 -16.31 -3.79
CA SER A 21 -16.00 -15.44 -3.47
C SER A 21 -15.53 -14.04 -3.07
N LEU A 22 -14.42 -13.92 -2.35
CA LEU A 22 -13.79 -12.65 -2.06
C LEU A 22 -13.38 -11.91 -3.34
N LEU A 23 -12.68 -12.59 -4.26
CA LEU A 23 -12.23 -11.98 -5.52
C LEU A 23 -13.40 -11.55 -6.40
N ARG A 24 -14.47 -12.35 -6.48
CA ARG A 24 -15.69 -11.99 -7.23
C ARG A 24 -16.36 -10.75 -6.64
N ARG A 25 -16.46 -10.66 -5.31
CA ARG A 25 -17.02 -9.49 -4.62
C ARG A 25 -16.21 -8.24 -4.91
N LEU A 26 -14.89 -8.33 -4.80
CA LEU A 26 -13.98 -7.20 -5.04
C LEU A 26 -13.98 -6.78 -6.51
N ASP A 27 -14.02 -7.72 -7.45
CA ASP A 27 -14.06 -7.42 -8.89
C ASP A 27 -15.33 -6.65 -9.26
N TRP A 28 -16.48 -7.05 -8.71
CA TRP A 28 -17.76 -6.39 -9.00
C TRP A 28 -17.90 -5.00 -8.38
N HIS A 29 -17.59 -4.88 -7.09
CA HIS A 29 -17.87 -3.65 -6.33
C HIS A 29 -16.73 -2.63 -6.34
N VAL A 30 -15.50 -3.08 -6.44
CA VAL A 30 -14.32 -2.23 -6.25
C VAL A 30 -13.51 -2.10 -7.54
N VAL A 31 -13.08 -3.21 -8.14
CA VAL A 31 -12.16 -3.19 -9.29
C VAL A 31 -12.79 -2.48 -10.50
N ARG A 32 -14.04 -2.81 -10.84
CA ARG A 32 -14.73 -2.15 -11.96
C ARG A 32 -14.93 -0.65 -11.74
N ARG A 33 -15.21 -0.26 -10.49
CA ARG A 33 -15.39 1.15 -10.15
C ARG A 33 -14.06 1.91 -10.22
N LEU A 34 -12.98 1.32 -9.72
CA LEU A 34 -11.64 1.89 -9.84
C LEU A 34 -11.18 1.94 -11.30
N ASP A 35 -11.39 0.88 -12.08
CA ASP A 35 -11.08 0.86 -13.51
C ASP A 35 -11.78 2.02 -14.26
N GLY A 36 -13.06 2.27 -13.96
CA GLY A 36 -13.81 3.39 -14.55
C GLY A 36 -13.30 4.76 -14.10
N LEU A 37 -12.92 4.91 -12.84
CA LEU A 37 -12.38 6.17 -12.30
C LEU A 37 -10.95 6.45 -12.77
N LEU A 38 -10.20 5.40 -13.02
CA LEU A 38 -8.79 5.48 -13.42
C LEU A 38 -8.59 5.47 -14.94
N GLN A 39 -9.67 5.47 -15.75
CA GLN A 39 -9.70 5.38 -17.23
C GLN A 39 -8.42 5.90 -17.92
N GLY A 40 -7.51 4.98 -18.27
CA GLY A 40 -6.23 5.31 -18.90
C GLY A 40 -5.12 5.80 -17.97
N ASP A 41 -5.47 6.23 -16.76
CA ASP A 41 -4.52 6.83 -15.79
C ASP A 41 -3.94 5.83 -14.77
N TYR A 42 -4.32 4.54 -14.82
CA TYR A 42 -3.75 3.55 -13.91
C TYR A 42 -2.21 3.49 -14.04
N ARG A 43 -1.68 3.76 -15.23
CA ARG A 43 -0.24 3.87 -15.47
C ARG A 43 0.36 5.00 -14.62
N SER A 44 -0.27 6.15 -14.54
CA SER A 44 0.21 7.27 -13.74
C SER A 44 0.23 6.98 -12.24
N LEU A 45 -0.63 6.03 -11.78
CA LEU A 45 -0.61 5.53 -10.42
C LEU A 45 0.60 4.67 -10.12
N PHE A 46 1.01 3.84 -11.08
CA PHE A 46 1.95 2.74 -10.88
C PHE A 46 3.25 2.89 -11.66
N THR A 47 3.40 3.92 -12.52
CA THR A 47 4.64 4.15 -13.26
C THR A 47 5.45 5.28 -12.63
N GLY A 48 6.72 4.98 -12.31
CA GLY A 48 7.71 5.95 -11.89
C GLY A 48 8.24 6.82 -13.03
N GLN A 49 9.15 7.74 -12.70
CA GLN A 49 9.91 8.48 -13.69
C GLN A 49 10.66 7.50 -14.61
N GLY A 50 10.23 7.38 -15.84
CA GLY A 50 10.88 6.53 -16.85
C GLY A 50 9.92 5.76 -17.76
N TYR A 51 8.62 5.93 -17.57
CA TYR A 51 7.61 5.47 -18.53
C TYR A 51 6.87 6.69 -19.04
N ASP A 52 7.59 7.48 -19.82
CA ASP A 52 7.02 8.68 -20.40
C ASP A 52 6.10 8.35 -21.57
N LEU A 53 5.07 9.18 -21.61
CA LEU A 53 4.23 9.52 -22.74
C LEU A 53 4.94 9.25 -24.07
N ALA A 54 4.20 8.72 -25.03
CA ALA A 54 4.67 8.66 -26.40
C ALA A 54 5.37 9.98 -26.73
N GLU A 55 6.69 9.94 -26.83
CA GLU A 55 7.47 11.11 -27.19
C GLU A 55 7.13 11.41 -28.63
N VAL A 56 6.60 12.60 -28.86
CA VAL A 56 6.33 13.07 -30.21
C VAL A 56 7.64 13.68 -30.70
N ARG A 57 8.31 13.00 -31.61
CA ARG A 57 9.54 13.49 -32.23
C ARG A 57 9.36 13.72 -33.73
N GLU A 58 10.27 14.47 -34.29
CA GLU A 58 10.30 14.67 -35.74
C GLU A 58 10.49 13.34 -36.47
N TYR A 59 9.72 13.14 -37.54
CA TYR A 59 9.73 11.95 -38.39
C TYR A 59 11.11 11.72 -39.02
N GLN A 60 11.58 10.49 -38.96
CA GLN A 60 12.77 10.04 -39.67
C GLN A 60 12.38 9.08 -40.81
N PRO A 61 13.15 9.00 -41.91
CA PRO A 61 12.80 8.16 -43.08
C PRO A 61 12.57 6.67 -42.75
N GLU A 62 13.05 6.19 -41.58
CA GLU A 62 12.92 4.80 -41.12
C GLU A 62 11.64 4.56 -40.31
N ASP A 63 10.90 5.63 -39.98
CA ASP A 63 9.68 5.51 -39.18
C ASP A 63 8.47 5.09 -40.04
N ASP A 64 7.57 4.31 -39.40
CA ASP A 64 6.31 3.90 -40.04
C ASP A 64 5.33 5.09 -40.04
N VAL A 65 4.93 5.52 -41.21
CA VAL A 65 3.98 6.64 -41.44
C VAL A 65 2.63 6.44 -40.75
N ARG A 66 2.29 5.21 -40.34
CA ARG A 66 1.06 4.93 -39.58
C ARG A 66 1.07 5.53 -38.18
N TYR A 67 2.23 5.84 -37.64
CA TYR A 67 2.40 6.46 -36.34
C TYR A 67 2.52 7.99 -36.39
N MET A 68 2.28 8.60 -37.55
CA MET A 68 2.35 10.05 -37.71
C MET A 68 1.26 10.76 -36.89
N ASP A 69 1.70 11.77 -36.12
CA ASP A 69 0.78 12.65 -35.39
C ASP A 69 0.37 13.82 -36.29
N TRP A 70 -0.72 13.64 -37.01
CA TRP A 70 -1.24 14.64 -37.94
C TRP A 70 -1.60 15.97 -37.24
N ASN A 71 -1.98 15.95 -35.96
CA ASN A 71 -2.34 17.18 -35.23
C ASN A 71 -1.08 18.01 -34.87
N VAL A 72 0.00 17.38 -34.51
CA VAL A 72 1.28 18.06 -34.22
C VAL A 72 1.94 18.48 -35.55
N THR A 73 1.99 17.59 -36.54
CA THR A 73 2.50 17.85 -37.86
C THR A 73 1.85 19.09 -38.51
N ALA A 74 0.53 19.23 -38.39
CA ALA A 74 -0.19 20.40 -38.89
C ALA A 74 0.11 21.72 -38.18
N ARG A 75 0.66 21.67 -36.96
CA ARG A 75 1.00 22.87 -36.17
C ARG A 75 2.46 23.28 -36.28
N MET A 76 3.34 22.30 -36.52
CA MET A 76 4.80 22.49 -36.37
C MET A 76 5.48 22.61 -37.76
N ASP A 77 4.73 22.54 -38.85
CA ASP A 77 5.23 22.64 -40.25
C ASP A 77 6.32 21.59 -40.62
N ALA A 78 6.43 20.54 -39.82
CA ALA A 78 7.31 19.40 -40.02
C ALA A 78 6.57 18.10 -39.62
N PRO A 79 6.90 16.95 -40.27
CA PRO A 79 6.25 15.70 -39.93
C PRO A 79 6.71 15.19 -38.55
N TYR A 80 5.74 14.87 -37.70
CA TYR A 80 5.97 14.32 -36.36
C TYR A 80 5.37 12.93 -36.22
N VAL A 81 6.11 12.03 -35.55
CA VAL A 81 5.71 10.66 -35.29
C VAL A 81 5.57 10.43 -33.79
N ARG A 82 4.51 9.69 -33.39
CA ARG A 82 4.34 9.18 -32.03
C ARG A 82 5.22 7.95 -31.86
N GLN A 83 6.25 8.06 -31.06
CA GLN A 83 7.03 6.90 -30.66
C GLN A 83 6.27 6.18 -29.54
N TYR A 84 5.61 5.08 -29.86
CA TYR A 84 5.03 4.21 -28.85
C TYR A 84 6.17 3.49 -28.15
N ILE A 85 6.40 3.84 -26.89
CA ILE A 85 7.25 3.03 -26.03
C ILE A 85 6.49 1.72 -25.82
N GLU A 86 7.08 0.60 -26.25
CA GLU A 86 6.52 -0.73 -25.99
C GLU A 86 6.04 -0.83 -24.56
N ASP A 87 4.85 -1.38 -24.35
CA ASP A 87 4.25 -1.67 -23.06
C ASP A 87 5.13 -2.62 -22.27
N ARG A 88 6.15 -2.11 -21.60
CA ARG A 88 6.99 -2.96 -20.75
C ARG A 88 6.17 -3.43 -19.56
N GLU A 89 6.01 -4.74 -19.49
CA GLU A 89 5.36 -5.43 -18.39
C GLU A 89 5.98 -4.98 -17.05
N ILE A 90 5.15 -4.40 -16.17
CA ILE A 90 5.58 -4.00 -14.83
C ILE A 90 5.58 -5.23 -13.94
N THR A 91 6.63 -5.38 -13.14
CA THR A 91 6.63 -6.33 -12.04
C THR A 91 6.35 -5.58 -10.74
N ALA A 92 5.25 -5.94 -10.09
CA ALA A 92 4.88 -5.42 -8.78
C ALA A 92 5.15 -6.45 -7.68
N TRP A 93 5.59 -5.96 -6.52
CA TRP A 93 5.79 -6.78 -5.32
C TRP A 93 5.00 -6.22 -4.16
N LEU A 94 4.30 -7.08 -3.46
CA LEU A 94 3.53 -6.76 -2.27
C LEU A 94 4.29 -7.32 -1.05
N LEU A 95 4.75 -6.43 -0.17
CA LEU A 95 5.30 -6.79 1.14
C LEU A 95 4.15 -6.67 2.13
N LEU A 96 3.63 -7.80 2.59
CA LEU A 96 2.38 -7.89 3.34
C LEU A 96 2.64 -8.24 4.80
N ASP A 97 2.33 -7.31 5.67
CA ASP A 97 2.47 -7.44 7.11
C ASP A 97 1.34 -8.26 7.70
N LEU A 98 1.69 -9.38 8.31
CA LEU A 98 0.76 -10.29 9.00
C LEU A 98 1.09 -10.38 10.50
N SER A 99 1.73 -9.35 11.04
CA SER A 99 2.02 -9.23 12.47
C SER A 99 0.74 -9.18 13.32
N PRO A 100 0.82 -9.48 14.61
CA PRO A 100 -0.33 -9.41 15.51
C PRO A 100 -0.99 -8.03 15.55
N SER A 101 -0.21 -6.95 15.43
CA SER A 101 -0.73 -5.58 15.41
C SER A 101 -1.69 -5.32 14.25
N VAL A 102 -1.51 -6.00 13.10
CA VAL A 102 -2.41 -5.91 11.94
C VAL A 102 -3.73 -6.66 12.15
N ASP A 103 -3.81 -7.60 13.08
CA ASP A 103 -5.08 -8.26 13.45
C ASP A 103 -6.00 -7.34 14.29
N PHE A 104 -5.52 -6.17 14.68
CA PHE A 104 -6.31 -5.17 15.39
C PHE A 104 -7.30 -4.45 14.48
N GLY A 105 -8.45 -4.09 15.04
CA GLY A 105 -9.46 -3.25 14.40
C GLY A 105 -10.70 -3.14 15.29
N THR A 106 -11.24 -1.93 15.39
CA THR A 106 -12.33 -1.63 16.33
C THR A 106 -13.58 -1.04 15.66
N ALA A 107 -13.47 -0.66 14.39
CA ALA A 107 -14.57 -0.10 13.63
C ALA A 107 -15.36 -1.19 12.87
N ASN A 108 -15.36 -1.13 11.55
CA ASN A 108 -16.16 -2.03 10.72
C ASN A 108 -15.39 -3.28 10.27
N SER A 109 -14.05 -3.26 10.41
CA SER A 109 -13.16 -4.30 9.94
C SER A 109 -11.85 -4.27 10.72
N ARG A 110 -11.01 -5.28 10.55
CA ARG A 110 -9.64 -5.29 11.05
C ARG A 110 -8.69 -4.69 9.99
N LYS A 111 -7.50 -4.25 10.40
CA LYS A 111 -6.45 -3.86 9.47
C LYS A 111 -6.08 -5.01 8.52
N ARG A 112 -6.11 -6.25 9.01
CA ARG A 112 -5.92 -7.46 8.19
C ARG A 112 -6.95 -7.62 7.09
N ASP A 113 -8.23 -7.33 7.36
CA ASP A 113 -9.28 -7.35 6.34
C ASP A 113 -9.03 -6.34 5.23
N LEU A 114 -8.57 -5.14 5.60
CA LEU A 114 -8.15 -4.10 4.63
C LEU A 114 -6.95 -4.54 3.80
N LEU A 115 -5.94 -5.17 4.42
CA LEU A 115 -4.77 -5.72 3.74
C LEU A 115 -5.18 -6.76 2.70
N VAL A 116 -6.06 -7.69 3.05
CA VAL A 116 -6.58 -8.73 2.15
C VAL A 116 -7.38 -8.12 1.01
N ASP A 117 -8.32 -7.23 1.31
CA ASP A 117 -9.15 -6.54 0.32
C ASP A 117 -8.27 -5.70 -0.65
N PHE A 118 -7.32 -4.92 -0.11
CA PHE A 118 -6.38 -4.12 -0.91
C PHE A 118 -5.51 -4.99 -1.81
N THR A 119 -4.97 -6.09 -1.28
CA THR A 119 -4.17 -7.06 -2.05
C THR A 119 -4.98 -7.65 -3.21
N GLY A 120 -6.23 -8.03 -2.96
CA GLY A 120 -7.13 -8.57 -3.97
C GLY A 120 -7.42 -7.55 -5.08
N VAL A 121 -7.77 -6.33 -4.71
CA VAL A 121 -8.07 -5.23 -5.65
C VAL A 121 -6.85 -4.90 -6.50
N LEU A 122 -5.70 -4.67 -5.85
CA LEU A 122 -4.48 -4.28 -6.53
C LEU A 122 -3.96 -5.38 -7.46
N SER A 123 -3.90 -6.63 -6.97
CA SER A 123 -3.46 -7.76 -7.79
C SER A 123 -4.36 -7.92 -9.03
N ARG A 124 -5.67 -7.83 -8.85
CA ARG A 124 -6.62 -7.94 -9.96
C ARG A 124 -6.44 -6.80 -10.97
N LEU A 125 -6.30 -5.56 -10.48
CA LEU A 125 -6.11 -4.40 -11.32
C LEU A 125 -4.82 -4.50 -12.15
N LEU A 126 -3.70 -4.82 -11.51
CA LEU A 126 -2.40 -4.96 -12.18
C LEU A 126 -2.39 -6.10 -13.20
N MET A 127 -2.92 -7.27 -12.84
CA MET A 127 -2.92 -8.45 -13.70
C MET A 127 -3.85 -8.31 -14.90
N ARG A 128 -4.96 -7.56 -14.80
CA ARG A 128 -5.83 -7.24 -15.96
C ARG A 128 -5.09 -6.47 -17.05
N HIS A 129 -4.08 -5.71 -16.67
CA HIS A 129 -3.23 -4.93 -17.57
C HIS A 129 -1.92 -5.64 -17.93
N GLY A 130 -1.85 -6.96 -17.80
CA GLY A 130 -0.71 -7.76 -18.22
C GLY A 130 0.47 -7.78 -17.24
N ASN A 131 0.41 -7.08 -16.11
CA ASN A 131 1.52 -6.97 -15.16
C ASN A 131 1.68 -8.24 -14.30
N LYS A 132 2.92 -8.47 -13.84
CA LYS A 132 3.25 -9.54 -12.88
C LYS A 132 3.17 -9.05 -11.46
N VAL A 133 2.58 -9.85 -10.57
CA VAL A 133 2.48 -9.54 -9.15
C VAL A 133 3.11 -10.67 -8.34
N GLY A 134 4.09 -10.34 -7.50
CA GLY A 134 4.64 -11.21 -6.48
C GLY A 134 4.29 -10.71 -5.08
N ALA A 135 4.47 -11.56 -4.07
CA ALA A 135 4.29 -11.16 -2.68
C ALA A 135 5.34 -11.75 -1.75
N MET A 136 5.65 -11.02 -0.69
CA MET A 136 6.36 -11.52 0.48
C MET A 136 5.44 -11.31 1.67
N LEU A 137 5.09 -12.41 2.33
CA LEU A 137 4.29 -12.42 3.54
C LEU A 137 5.25 -12.46 4.73
N PHE A 138 5.01 -11.63 5.72
CA PHE A 138 5.86 -11.58 6.89
C PHE A 138 5.06 -11.30 8.18
N SER A 139 5.57 -11.81 9.28
CA SER A 139 5.17 -11.46 10.62
C SER A 139 6.41 -11.04 11.42
N THR A 140 6.99 -11.88 12.22
CA THR A 140 8.29 -11.63 12.88
C THR A 140 9.48 -11.84 11.95
N ALA A 141 9.28 -12.55 10.84
CA ALA A 141 10.26 -12.81 9.78
C ALA A 141 9.53 -12.94 8.43
N VAL A 142 10.29 -13.09 7.33
CA VAL A 142 9.65 -13.44 6.05
C VAL A 142 9.22 -14.91 6.10
N ASP A 143 7.92 -15.11 6.12
CA ASP A 143 7.28 -16.42 6.25
C ASP A 143 7.16 -17.13 4.91
N GLU A 144 6.74 -16.37 3.88
CA GLU A 144 6.54 -16.92 2.54
C GLU A 144 6.89 -15.90 1.45
N VAL A 145 7.43 -16.42 0.33
CA VAL A 145 7.69 -15.62 -0.88
C VAL A 145 6.96 -16.25 -2.05
N LEU A 146 6.01 -15.53 -2.60
CA LEU A 146 5.26 -15.89 -3.79
C LEU A 146 5.86 -15.18 -5.00
N PRO A 147 6.48 -15.91 -5.94
CA PRO A 147 7.17 -15.30 -7.08
C PRO A 147 6.20 -14.54 -7.98
N ALA A 148 6.68 -13.45 -8.59
CA ALA A 148 5.87 -12.61 -9.46
C ALA A 148 5.40 -13.36 -10.71
N ARG A 149 4.09 -13.48 -10.87
CA ARG A 149 3.41 -14.11 -12.01
C ARG A 149 2.20 -13.29 -12.41
N ASN A 150 1.68 -13.54 -13.60
CA ASN A 150 0.44 -12.96 -14.10
C ASN A 150 -0.69 -14.02 -14.10
N GLY A 151 -1.92 -13.56 -14.24
CA GLY A 151 -3.11 -14.39 -14.46
C GLY A 151 -4.00 -14.57 -13.23
N GLN A 152 -5.27 -14.83 -13.50
CA GLN A 152 -6.32 -14.93 -12.48
C GLN A 152 -6.03 -16.01 -11.43
N MET A 153 -5.50 -17.16 -11.84
CA MET A 153 -5.16 -18.24 -10.93
C MET A 153 -4.07 -17.85 -9.93
N HIS A 154 -3.15 -16.96 -10.35
CA HIS A 154 -2.13 -16.45 -9.44
C HIS A 154 -2.70 -15.46 -8.43
N ALA A 155 -3.62 -14.57 -8.85
CA ALA A 155 -4.35 -13.69 -7.93
C ALA A 155 -5.14 -14.49 -6.88
N LEU A 156 -5.81 -15.57 -7.30
CA LEU A 156 -6.50 -16.48 -6.38
C LEU A 156 -5.53 -17.15 -5.41
N ARG A 157 -4.37 -17.58 -5.88
CA ARG A 157 -3.35 -18.17 -5.03
C ARG A 157 -2.83 -17.20 -3.97
N LEU A 158 -2.58 -15.94 -4.35
CA LEU A 158 -2.18 -14.88 -3.40
C LEU A 158 -3.24 -14.69 -2.30
N LEU A 159 -4.49 -14.54 -2.69
CA LEU A 159 -5.60 -14.38 -1.74
C LEU A 159 -5.81 -15.62 -0.88
N HIS A 160 -5.70 -16.81 -1.47
CA HIS A 160 -5.85 -18.06 -0.72
C HIS A 160 -4.79 -18.18 0.37
N GLN A 161 -3.54 -17.77 0.10
CA GLN A 161 -2.49 -17.76 1.13
C GLN A 161 -2.78 -16.77 2.26
N LEU A 162 -3.37 -15.61 1.94
CA LEU A 162 -3.73 -14.61 2.96
C LEU A 162 -4.95 -15.01 3.81
N VAL A 163 -5.94 -15.65 3.18
CA VAL A 163 -7.20 -16.06 3.85
C VAL A 163 -7.04 -17.36 4.62
N ARG A 164 -6.19 -18.30 4.13
CA ARG A 164 -5.99 -19.61 4.72
C ARG A 164 -5.25 -19.59 6.06
N GLU A 165 -4.62 -18.50 6.37
CA GLU A 165 -3.87 -18.37 7.60
C GLU A 165 -4.77 -17.99 8.77
N ASP A 166 -5.56 -18.95 9.26
CA ASP A 166 -5.77 -19.13 10.69
C ASP A 166 -4.41 -19.51 11.32
N ARG A 167 -3.37 -18.71 11.09
CA ARG A 167 -2.18 -18.81 11.94
C ARG A 167 -2.67 -18.43 13.32
N PRO A 168 -2.52 -19.33 14.31
CA PRO A 168 -2.69 -18.87 15.67
C PRO A 168 -1.76 -17.67 15.79
N VAL A 169 -2.32 -16.50 16.05
CA VAL A 169 -1.56 -15.37 16.56
C VAL A 169 -0.85 -15.95 17.76
N THR A 170 0.40 -16.37 17.61
CA THR A 170 1.24 -16.73 18.73
C THR A 170 1.62 -15.42 19.39
N GLY A 171 0.59 -14.72 19.88
CA GLY A 171 0.73 -13.71 20.89
C GLY A 171 1.44 -14.39 22.04
N GLY A 172 2.64 -13.95 22.34
CA GLY A 172 3.44 -14.52 23.41
C GLY A 172 4.78 -15.10 23.01
N SER A 173 5.20 -15.07 21.75
CA SER A 173 6.58 -15.43 21.41
C SER A 173 7.60 -14.38 21.82
N GLY A 174 7.16 -13.22 22.33
CA GLY A 174 8.05 -12.11 22.72
C GLY A 174 8.91 -11.57 21.58
N ARG A 175 8.58 -11.91 20.33
CA ARG A 175 9.30 -11.44 19.15
C ARG A 175 8.49 -10.34 18.49
N VAL A 176 8.99 -9.14 18.59
CA VAL A 176 8.46 -7.96 17.89
C VAL A 176 8.81 -8.03 16.41
N THR A 177 7.94 -7.51 15.58
CA THR A 177 8.14 -7.43 14.11
C THR A 177 9.34 -6.58 13.77
N ASP A 178 10.35 -7.17 13.11
CA ASP A 178 11.53 -6.44 12.61
C ASP A 178 11.34 -6.02 11.15
N LEU A 179 10.68 -4.87 10.98
CA LEU A 179 10.41 -4.31 9.65
C LEU A 179 11.70 -3.97 8.89
N ALA A 180 12.79 -3.58 9.58
CA ALA A 180 14.08 -3.28 8.94
C ALA A 180 14.67 -4.52 8.27
N ALA A 181 14.71 -5.67 8.98
CA ALA A 181 15.22 -6.92 8.43
C ALA A 181 14.39 -7.41 7.22
N ILE A 182 13.08 -7.19 7.24
CA ILE A 182 12.16 -7.57 6.15
C ILE A 182 12.40 -6.71 4.91
N LEU A 183 12.50 -5.38 5.06
CA LEU A 183 12.79 -4.47 3.96
C LEU A 183 14.17 -4.76 3.35
N ASP A 184 15.17 -5.07 4.15
CA ASP A 184 16.49 -5.47 3.69
C ASP A 184 16.47 -6.81 2.94
N ARG A 185 15.68 -7.77 3.42
CA ARG A 185 15.49 -9.04 2.71
C ARG A 185 14.80 -8.81 1.37
N ALA A 186 13.79 -7.97 1.31
CA ALA A 186 13.15 -7.57 0.06
C ALA A 186 14.16 -6.94 -0.90
N ALA A 187 14.97 -5.97 -0.46
CA ALA A 187 16.00 -5.33 -1.28
C ALA A 187 17.04 -6.33 -1.84
N ARG A 188 17.36 -7.40 -1.11
CA ARG A 188 18.26 -8.48 -1.59
C ARG A 188 17.57 -9.45 -2.55
N THR A 189 16.28 -9.71 -2.37
CA THR A 189 15.51 -10.68 -3.18
C THR A 189 15.08 -10.09 -4.51
N LEU A 190 14.72 -8.81 -4.53
CA LEU A 190 14.24 -8.10 -5.71
C LEU A 190 15.41 -7.62 -6.56
N ARG A 191 15.78 -8.41 -7.59
CA ARG A 191 16.97 -8.11 -8.42
C ARG A 191 16.72 -7.05 -9.49
N ARG A 192 15.49 -6.94 -10.01
CA ARG A 192 15.12 -5.99 -11.07
C ARG A 192 14.32 -4.85 -10.48
N ARG A 193 14.49 -3.63 -11.05
CA ARG A 193 13.65 -2.50 -10.66
C ARG A 193 12.18 -2.88 -10.79
N SER A 194 11.45 -2.70 -9.71
CA SER A 194 10.06 -3.13 -9.56
C SER A 194 9.26 -2.05 -8.85
N LEU A 195 7.94 -2.15 -8.95
CA LEU A 195 7.02 -1.41 -8.13
C LEU A 195 6.80 -2.20 -6.83
N VAL A 196 7.07 -1.60 -5.68
CA VAL A 196 6.99 -2.29 -4.38
C VAL A 196 5.96 -1.60 -3.49
N PHE A 197 4.96 -2.36 -3.07
CA PHE A 197 3.98 -1.92 -2.07
C PHE A 197 4.35 -2.50 -0.71
N VAL A 198 4.58 -1.64 0.26
CA VAL A 198 4.76 -2.03 1.66
C VAL A 198 3.44 -1.80 2.37
N VAL A 199 2.73 -2.88 2.71
CA VAL A 199 1.41 -2.84 3.35
C VAL A 199 1.56 -3.23 4.81
N SER A 200 1.53 -2.25 5.71
CA SER A 200 1.79 -2.40 7.15
C SER A 200 1.15 -1.25 7.92
N ASP A 201 1.04 -1.40 9.24
CA ASP A 201 0.74 -0.29 10.14
C ASP A 201 2.01 0.46 10.59
N PHE A 202 3.20 -0.01 10.16
CA PHE A 202 4.51 0.54 10.48
C PHE A 202 4.77 0.62 12.00
N ILE A 203 4.18 -0.31 12.78
CA ILE A 203 4.50 -0.52 14.18
C ILE A 203 5.70 -1.47 14.25
N SER A 204 6.85 -0.98 14.64
CA SER A 204 8.07 -1.78 14.76
C SER A 204 9.06 -1.07 15.67
N ASP A 205 9.73 -1.83 16.52
CA ASP A 205 10.80 -1.30 17.39
C ASP A 205 12.12 -1.11 16.63
N SER A 206 12.25 -1.68 15.45
CA SER A 206 13.46 -1.55 14.63
C SER A 206 13.51 -0.20 13.92
N ASP A 207 14.73 0.34 13.74
CA ASP A 207 14.97 1.49 12.85
C ASP A 207 14.88 1.05 11.38
N TRP A 208 13.68 1.07 10.84
CA TRP A 208 13.39 0.65 9.47
C TRP A 208 13.63 1.75 8.42
N GLU A 209 13.88 3.01 8.83
CA GLU A 209 14.11 4.13 7.91
C GLU A 209 15.26 3.86 6.93
N PRO A 210 16.48 3.43 7.36
CA PRO A 210 17.57 3.19 6.43
C PRO A 210 17.29 2.06 5.43
N ALA A 211 16.54 1.03 5.88
CA ALA A 211 16.18 -0.10 5.03
C ALA A 211 15.16 0.31 3.96
N LEU A 212 14.16 1.13 4.32
CA LEU A 212 13.22 1.72 3.37
C LEU A 212 13.95 2.60 2.36
N GLY A 213 14.91 3.41 2.82
CA GLY A 213 15.73 4.26 1.94
C GLY A 213 16.50 3.45 0.90
N ARG A 214 17.15 2.35 1.30
CA ARG A 214 17.84 1.43 0.38
C ARG A 214 16.88 0.80 -0.64
N LEU A 215 15.69 0.41 -0.21
CA LEU A 215 14.67 -0.16 -1.10
C LEU A 215 14.19 0.90 -2.11
N ALA A 216 13.91 2.13 -1.66
CA ALA A 216 13.42 3.22 -2.47
C ALA A 216 14.44 3.74 -3.50
N GLN A 217 15.75 3.59 -3.25
CA GLN A 217 16.80 3.91 -4.21
C GLN A 217 16.80 2.97 -5.43
N ARG A 218 16.38 1.71 -5.27
CA ARG A 218 16.43 0.68 -6.31
C ARG A 218 15.10 0.40 -6.96
N HIS A 219 14.02 0.62 -6.23
CA HIS A 219 12.66 0.29 -6.63
C HIS A 219 11.77 1.53 -6.49
N GLU A 220 10.62 1.52 -7.15
CA GLU A 220 9.57 2.48 -6.87
C GLU A 220 8.76 1.96 -5.69
N VAL A 221 8.85 2.62 -4.54
CA VAL A 221 8.20 2.17 -3.31
C VAL A 221 6.96 3.01 -3.04
N LEU A 222 5.89 2.33 -2.71
CA LEU A 222 4.62 2.87 -2.24
C LEU A 222 4.30 2.27 -0.88
N SER A 223 4.10 3.09 0.12
CA SER A 223 3.64 2.65 1.43
C SER A 223 2.12 2.66 1.48
N VAL A 224 1.53 1.56 1.94
CA VAL A 224 0.11 1.44 2.24
C VAL A 224 -0.01 1.33 3.75
N TRP A 225 -0.33 2.46 4.38
CA TRP A 225 -0.36 2.58 5.82
C TRP A 225 -1.74 2.24 6.36
N LEU A 226 -1.82 1.11 7.06
CA LEU A 226 -3.03 0.62 7.69
C LEU A 226 -3.21 1.29 9.05
N THR A 227 -4.38 1.83 9.33
CA THR A 227 -4.69 2.52 10.59
C THR A 227 -6.08 2.13 11.12
N ASP A 228 -6.26 2.28 12.44
CA ASP A 228 -7.56 2.16 13.07
C ASP A 228 -7.85 3.44 13.87
N PRO A 229 -9.10 3.98 13.86
CA PRO A 229 -9.43 5.20 14.60
C PRO A 229 -9.15 5.12 16.10
N ARG A 230 -9.24 3.92 16.70
CA ARG A 230 -9.00 3.73 18.14
C ARG A 230 -7.52 3.70 18.52
N GLU A 231 -6.64 3.52 17.54
CA GLU A 231 -5.20 3.74 17.75
C GLU A 231 -4.84 5.23 17.79
N GLU A 232 -5.73 6.09 17.30
CA GLU A 232 -5.51 7.54 17.25
C GLU A 232 -6.32 8.28 18.31
N GLU A 233 -7.51 7.79 18.63
CA GLU A 233 -8.42 8.41 19.58
C GLU A 233 -9.09 7.36 20.47
N LEU A 234 -8.78 7.37 21.74
CA LEU A 234 -9.41 6.51 22.72
C LEU A 234 -10.81 7.05 23.08
N PRO A 235 -11.82 6.18 23.20
CA PRO A 235 -13.14 6.59 23.65
C PRO A 235 -13.10 6.97 25.14
N ASP A 236 -13.89 7.97 25.52
CA ASP A 236 -14.11 8.35 26.93
C ASP A 236 -15.10 7.38 27.60
N VAL A 237 -14.61 6.21 27.98
CA VAL A 237 -15.42 5.14 28.58
C VAL A 237 -15.01 4.83 30.04
N GLY A 238 -14.04 5.54 30.58
CA GLY A 238 -13.50 5.32 31.93
C GLY A 238 -12.41 4.25 31.97
N PRO A 239 -12.32 3.47 33.04
CA PRO A 239 -11.26 2.48 33.22
C PRO A 239 -11.36 1.36 32.17
N ILE A 240 -10.22 1.09 31.48
CA ILE A 240 -10.07 0.00 30.53
C ILE A 240 -8.71 -0.70 30.69
N VAL A 241 -8.60 -1.89 30.16
CA VAL A 241 -7.34 -2.59 29.99
C VAL A 241 -6.93 -2.46 28.53
N LEU A 242 -5.75 -1.90 28.28
CA LEU A 242 -5.09 -1.92 26.97
C LEU A 242 -4.13 -3.10 26.95
N GLU A 243 -4.11 -3.83 25.85
CA GLU A 243 -3.18 -4.94 25.64
C GLU A 243 -2.33 -4.65 24.41
N ASP A 244 -1.02 -4.79 24.55
CA ASP A 244 -0.10 -4.70 23.44
C ASP A 244 -0.21 -5.97 22.58
N ALA A 245 -0.51 -5.80 21.29
CA ALA A 245 -0.76 -6.92 20.38
C ALA A 245 0.48 -7.78 20.10
N GLU A 246 1.69 -7.21 20.20
CA GLU A 246 2.95 -7.89 19.92
C GLU A 246 3.47 -8.65 21.17
N THR A 247 3.42 -8.01 22.32
CA THR A 247 3.98 -8.53 23.57
C THR A 247 2.97 -9.22 24.47
N GLY A 248 1.67 -8.88 24.32
CA GLY A 248 0.60 -9.30 25.23
C GLY A 248 0.62 -8.59 26.58
N GLU A 249 1.46 -7.56 26.76
CA GLU A 249 1.52 -6.78 27.99
C GLU A 249 0.19 -6.01 28.18
N GLN A 250 -0.32 -6.03 29.42
CA GLN A 250 -1.57 -5.38 29.74
C GLN A 250 -1.34 -4.20 30.67
N VAL A 251 -1.92 -3.05 30.31
CA VAL A 251 -1.86 -1.82 31.09
C VAL A 251 -3.27 -1.35 31.44
N TYR A 252 -3.51 -1.10 32.73
CA TYR A 252 -4.77 -0.53 33.21
C TYR A 252 -4.72 0.99 33.11
N VAL A 253 -5.68 1.58 32.44
CA VAL A 253 -5.76 3.03 32.23
C VAL A 253 -7.18 3.54 32.46
N ASP A 254 -7.31 4.79 32.92
CA ASP A 254 -8.60 5.49 32.92
C ASP A 254 -8.63 6.49 31.76
N THR A 255 -9.49 6.22 30.79
CA THR A 255 -9.64 7.07 29.60
C THR A 255 -10.28 8.42 29.88
N ARG A 256 -10.77 8.70 31.12
CA ARG A 256 -11.25 10.00 31.56
C ARG A 256 -10.14 10.87 32.16
N ASP A 257 -8.99 10.28 32.48
CA ASP A 257 -7.86 11.05 32.96
C ASP A 257 -7.31 11.97 31.86
N ARG A 258 -7.45 13.27 32.03
CA ARG A 258 -6.97 14.26 31.06
C ARG A 258 -5.48 14.17 30.80
N GLY A 259 -4.70 13.95 31.84
CA GLY A 259 -3.24 13.80 31.69
C GLY A 259 -2.86 12.55 30.90
N PHE A 260 -3.63 11.47 31.02
CA PHE A 260 -3.46 10.29 30.20
C PHE A 260 -3.84 10.57 28.74
N GLN A 261 -5.02 11.21 28.50
CA GLN A 261 -5.46 11.57 27.14
C GLN A 261 -4.44 12.45 26.43
N GLU A 262 -3.94 13.50 27.09
CA GLU A 262 -2.94 14.42 26.51
C GLU A 262 -1.64 13.68 26.13
N ARG A 263 -1.13 12.83 27.02
CA ARG A 263 0.06 12.02 26.73
C ARG A 263 -0.17 11.03 25.59
N PHE A 264 -1.32 10.38 25.56
CA PHE A 264 -1.67 9.45 24.49
C PHE A 264 -1.75 10.16 23.13
N GLN A 265 -2.45 11.30 23.06
CA GLN A 265 -2.54 12.11 21.84
C GLN A 265 -1.16 12.60 21.37
N GLN A 266 -0.30 13.01 22.30
CA GLN A 266 1.07 13.41 21.97
C GLN A 266 1.88 12.25 21.37
N LEU A 267 1.80 11.07 21.95
CA LEU A 267 2.48 9.87 21.43
C LEU A 267 1.98 9.47 20.03
N VAL A 268 0.67 9.53 19.82
CA VAL A 268 0.05 9.26 18.50
C VAL A 268 0.54 10.28 17.48
N TRP A 269 0.56 11.56 17.84
CA TRP A 269 1.02 12.63 16.96
C TRP A 269 2.50 12.48 16.60
N ASP A 270 3.35 12.25 17.60
CA ASP A 270 4.80 12.08 17.41
C ASP A 270 5.11 10.89 16.50
N ARG A 271 4.44 9.77 16.71
CA ARG A 271 4.57 8.58 15.87
C ARG A 271 4.14 8.87 14.45
N ARG A 272 2.96 9.44 14.25
CA ARG A 272 2.44 9.80 12.94
C ARG A 272 3.40 10.72 12.20
N TYR A 273 3.84 11.77 12.86
CA TYR A 273 4.79 12.72 12.30
C TYR A 273 6.12 12.06 11.93
N SER A 274 6.61 11.16 12.77
CA SER A 274 7.85 10.40 12.50
C SER A 274 7.72 9.55 11.24
N VAL A 275 6.65 8.78 11.09
CA VAL A 275 6.40 7.92 9.92
C VAL A 275 6.25 8.78 8.65
N GLU A 276 5.43 9.83 8.68
CA GLU A 276 5.24 10.73 7.53
C GLU A 276 6.56 11.41 7.11
N ARG A 277 7.40 11.79 8.08
CA ARG A 277 8.71 12.38 7.82
C ARG A 277 9.67 11.41 7.13
N VAL A 278 9.66 10.13 7.54
CA VAL A 278 10.46 9.09 6.88
C VAL A 278 10.04 8.92 5.42
N PHE A 279 8.74 8.82 5.14
CA PHE A 279 8.25 8.72 3.77
C PHE A 279 8.65 9.93 2.92
N ALA A 280 8.47 11.13 3.45
CA ALA A 280 8.82 12.36 2.74
C ALA A 280 10.33 12.45 2.44
N ARG A 281 11.19 12.06 3.39
CA ARG A 281 12.65 12.08 3.23
C ARG A 281 13.12 11.16 2.12
N HIS A 282 12.51 9.99 1.97
CA HIS A 282 12.90 9.01 0.97
C HIS A 282 12.07 9.08 -0.33
N GLY A 283 11.18 10.07 -0.44
CA GLY A 283 10.33 10.25 -1.62
C GLY A 283 9.33 9.11 -1.84
N VAL A 284 8.95 8.43 -0.75
CA VAL A 284 7.98 7.34 -0.76
C VAL A 284 6.58 7.93 -0.64
N ASP A 285 5.73 7.66 -1.62
CA ASP A 285 4.32 8.05 -1.56
C ASP A 285 3.56 7.11 -0.60
N ALA A 286 2.68 7.67 0.24
CA ALA A 286 1.92 6.91 1.21
C ALA A 286 0.41 6.98 0.94
N LEU A 287 -0.20 5.81 0.79
CA LEU A 287 -1.65 5.62 0.79
C LEU A 287 -2.09 5.20 2.19
N ARG A 288 -2.87 6.03 2.87
CA ARG A 288 -3.43 5.69 4.17
C ARG A 288 -4.79 5.03 4.00
N LEU A 289 -4.97 3.86 4.62
CA LEU A 289 -6.22 3.11 4.67
C LEU A 289 -6.63 2.92 6.13
N SER A 290 -7.85 3.38 6.48
CA SER A 290 -8.42 3.24 7.81
C SER A 290 -9.52 2.19 7.84
N THR A 291 -9.66 1.48 8.97
CA THR A 291 -10.68 0.42 9.19
C THR A 291 -12.11 0.93 9.11
N ASP A 292 -12.34 2.22 9.31
CA ASP A 292 -13.63 2.91 9.13
C ASP A 292 -13.78 3.58 7.77
N GLY A 293 -12.70 3.61 6.97
CA GLY A 293 -12.62 4.33 5.71
C GLY A 293 -13.26 3.62 4.53
N ASN A 294 -13.33 4.33 3.41
CA ASN A 294 -13.75 3.79 2.12
C ASN A 294 -12.53 3.62 1.20
N MET A 295 -12.04 2.39 1.05
CA MET A 295 -10.85 2.05 0.28
C MET A 295 -10.88 2.59 -1.16
N VAL A 296 -12.03 2.52 -1.86
CA VAL A 296 -12.17 3.03 -3.24
C VAL A 296 -11.91 4.51 -3.29
N ARG A 297 -12.49 5.25 -2.35
CA ARG A 297 -12.33 6.70 -2.26
C ARG A 297 -10.89 7.09 -1.95
N GLU A 298 -10.25 6.38 -1.01
CA GLU A 298 -8.86 6.69 -0.62
C GLU A 298 -7.87 6.36 -1.74
N ILE A 299 -8.04 5.22 -2.44
CA ILE A 299 -7.24 4.89 -3.62
C ILE A 299 -7.43 5.95 -4.72
N SER A 300 -8.68 6.34 -5.01
CA SER A 300 -8.96 7.34 -6.05
C SER A 300 -8.37 8.71 -5.71
N ARG A 301 -8.48 9.14 -4.45
CA ARG A 301 -7.88 10.39 -3.95
C ARG A 301 -6.35 10.35 -4.06
N PHE A 302 -5.74 9.26 -3.63
CA PHE A 302 -4.30 9.05 -3.73
C PHE A 302 -3.83 9.13 -5.19
N ALA A 303 -4.54 8.45 -6.10
CA ALA A 303 -4.30 8.50 -7.53
C ALA A 303 -4.27 9.93 -8.07
N TYR A 304 -5.30 10.67 -7.76
CA TYR A 304 -5.46 12.06 -8.21
C TYR A 304 -4.31 12.95 -7.69
N LEU A 305 -4.02 12.91 -6.40
CA LEU A 305 -2.96 13.72 -5.77
C LEU A 305 -1.57 13.37 -6.32
N ARG A 306 -1.29 12.09 -6.53
CA ARG A 306 -0.03 11.62 -7.09
C ARG A 306 0.17 12.12 -8.51
N ARG A 307 -0.88 12.10 -9.34
CA ARG A 307 -0.86 12.65 -10.70
C ARG A 307 -0.56 14.16 -10.70
N GLU A 308 -1.22 14.91 -9.83
CA GLU A 308 -0.95 16.36 -9.71
C GLU A 308 0.47 16.67 -9.29
N SER A 309 0.99 15.94 -8.30
CA SER A 309 2.36 16.12 -7.81
C SER A 309 3.39 15.86 -8.90
N ARG A 310 3.17 14.85 -9.73
CA ARG A 310 4.04 14.52 -10.87
C ARG A 310 3.99 15.57 -11.96
N ARG A 311 2.82 16.09 -12.31
CA ARG A 311 2.68 17.19 -13.27
C ARG A 311 3.44 18.44 -12.83
N ARG A 312 3.37 18.81 -11.55
CA ARG A 312 4.09 19.95 -10.99
C ARG A 312 5.61 19.76 -11.00
N ARG A 313 6.09 18.54 -10.78
CA ARG A 313 7.55 18.22 -10.87
C ARG A 313 8.04 18.27 -12.31
N GLY A 314 7.30 17.73 -13.26
CA GLY A 314 7.66 17.75 -14.69
C GLY A 314 7.72 19.16 -15.28
N SER A 315 6.81 20.07 -14.88
CA SER A 315 6.84 21.46 -15.36
C SER A 315 8.01 22.28 -14.81
N ARG A 316 8.54 21.95 -13.62
CA ARG A 316 9.71 22.63 -13.03
C ARG A 316 11.03 22.23 -13.69
N THR A 317 11.13 20.99 -14.16
CA THR A 317 12.35 20.50 -14.84
C THR A 317 12.44 21.06 -16.26
N GLY A 318 11.31 21.29 -16.93
CA GLY A 318 11.27 21.93 -18.26
C GLY A 318 11.59 23.42 -18.25
N ALA A 319 11.39 24.12 -17.12
CA ALA A 319 11.70 25.55 -16.98
C ALA A 319 13.17 25.84 -16.61
N LEU A 320 13.94 24.83 -16.23
CA LEU A 320 15.37 24.97 -15.91
C LEU A 320 16.29 24.65 -17.10
N ASN A 321 15.75 24.17 -18.20
CA ASN A 321 16.47 23.83 -19.43
C ASN A 321 16.16 24.79 -20.60
N GLN A 322 15.60 25.96 -20.32
CA GLN A 322 15.54 27.12 -21.21
C GLN A 322 16.46 28.24 -20.64
#